data_ffef9b2eb58130f327bf2be7aa1428d4
#
_entry.id   ffef9b2eb58130f327bf2be7aa1428d4
#
_cell.length_a   1.000
_cell.length_b   1.000
_cell.length_c   1.000
_cell.angle_alpha   90.00
_cell.angle_beta   90.00
_cell.angle_gamma   90.00
#
_symmetry.space_group_name_H-M   'P 1'
#
loop_
_entity.id
_entity.type
_entity.pdbx_description
1 polymer ?
#
loop_
_entity_poly.entity_id
_entity_poly.type
_entity_poly.pdbx_seq_one_letter_code
_entity_poly.pdbx_strand_id
1 'polypeptide(L)'
;MRIDVEGLRVAYDGRTVVCGVDLFAAPGEITGLIGPNGSGKSSVLRTVYRHLRPASGRVLLDGTDLATLSPARSARHVAALPQERGGDFELTVREVVAMGRTPYKRAFAGEDDGDRAIVADALDRVGMARHGTRAFSALSGGERQRVLLARTLAQDPDVLVLDEPTNHLDVRHQVELLALLRAQHRTTLVSLHDLNAAASVCDRLHVLRAGEVVASGTPPEVLTPALIADVFGVRAAVIGHPLTGDPLIAFDHTATVAAPPP
;
A
#
# COMPACT_ATOMS: atom_id res chain seq x y z
N MET A 1 2.88 -13.62 -7.82
CA MET A 1 4.18 -13.09 -8.33
C MET A 1 4.96 -12.46 -7.20
N ARG A 2 6.30 -12.49 -7.26
CA ARG A 2 7.21 -11.85 -6.32
C ARG A 2 7.62 -10.47 -6.83
N ILE A 3 7.72 -9.50 -5.93
CA ILE A 3 8.36 -8.20 -6.19
C ILE A 3 9.70 -8.15 -5.46
N ASP A 4 10.75 -7.74 -6.16
CA ASP A 4 12.06 -7.42 -5.59
C ASP A 4 12.44 -5.98 -5.96
N VAL A 5 12.93 -5.23 -5.00
CA VAL A 5 13.49 -3.89 -5.16
C VAL A 5 14.97 -3.99 -4.83
N GLU A 6 15.83 -3.63 -5.76
CA GLU A 6 17.28 -3.81 -5.65
C GLU A 6 18.02 -2.49 -5.81
N GLY A 7 18.78 -2.10 -4.79
CA GLY A 7 19.67 -0.94 -4.77
C GLY A 7 18.96 0.37 -5.10
N LEU A 8 17.67 0.49 -4.77
CA LEU A 8 16.82 1.60 -5.19
C LEU A 8 17.28 2.94 -4.63
N ARG A 9 17.56 3.90 -5.52
CA ARG A 9 17.83 5.29 -5.16
C ARG A 9 16.84 6.23 -5.81
N VAL A 10 16.31 7.15 -5.02
CA VAL A 10 15.37 8.18 -5.49
C VAL A 10 15.85 9.54 -5.01
N ALA A 11 15.83 10.51 -5.91
CA ALA A 11 16.17 11.90 -5.60
C ALA A 11 15.12 12.85 -6.17
N TYR A 12 14.84 13.93 -5.45
CA TYR A 12 14.04 15.07 -5.88
C TYR A 12 14.90 16.33 -5.81
N ASP A 13 14.99 17.08 -6.88
CA ASP A 13 15.75 18.34 -6.98
C ASP A 13 17.17 18.24 -6.40
N GLY A 14 17.85 17.13 -6.71
CA GLY A 14 19.22 16.85 -6.25
C GLY A 14 19.35 16.31 -4.81
N ARG A 15 18.25 16.26 -4.05
CA ARG A 15 18.22 15.69 -2.70
C ARG A 15 17.82 14.21 -2.75
N THR A 16 18.70 13.32 -2.32
CA THR A 16 18.40 11.89 -2.19
C THR A 16 17.43 11.65 -1.04
N VAL A 17 16.35 10.93 -1.32
CA VAL A 17 15.27 10.57 -0.38
C VAL A 17 15.24 9.07 -0.10
N VAL A 18 15.72 8.25 -1.05
CA VAL A 18 15.88 6.80 -0.91
C VAL A 18 17.33 6.46 -1.28
N CYS A 19 18.04 5.75 -0.39
CA CYS A 19 19.49 5.66 -0.37
C CYS A 19 20.02 4.23 -0.62
N GLY A 20 19.49 3.51 -1.61
CA GLY A 20 19.93 2.15 -1.90
C GLY A 20 19.11 1.11 -1.15
N VAL A 21 17.79 1.22 -1.26
CA VAL A 21 16.85 0.31 -0.60
C VAL A 21 16.79 -1.02 -1.34
N ASP A 22 16.95 -2.09 -0.55
CA ASP A 22 16.69 -3.49 -0.94
C ASP A 22 15.52 -4.02 -0.10
N LEU A 23 14.48 -4.52 -0.77
CA LEU A 23 13.34 -5.15 -0.13
C LEU A 23 12.61 -6.10 -1.09
N PHE A 24 11.74 -6.94 -0.55
CA PHE A 24 10.91 -7.81 -1.37
C PHE A 24 9.52 -8.03 -0.76
N ALA A 25 8.59 -8.46 -1.60
CA ALA A 25 7.32 -9.03 -1.19
C ALA A 25 7.17 -10.41 -1.85
N ALA A 26 7.01 -11.47 -1.03
CA ALA A 26 6.87 -12.83 -1.51
C ALA A 26 5.45 -13.08 -2.08
N PRO A 27 5.28 -14.09 -2.95
CA PRO A 27 3.99 -14.39 -3.54
C PRO A 27 2.90 -14.64 -2.50
N GLY A 28 1.81 -13.87 -2.57
CA GLY A 28 0.66 -14.00 -1.68
C GLY A 28 0.84 -13.39 -0.29
N GLU A 29 2.02 -12.86 0.05
CA GLU A 29 2.29 -12.18 1.32
C GLU A 29 1.88 -10.70 1.28
N ILE A 30 1.49 -10.18 2.43
CA ILE A 30 1.34 -8.75 2.70
C ILE A 30 2.62 -8.25 3.37
N THR A 31 3.40 -7.48 2.61
CA THR A 31 4.64 -6.87 3.08
C THR A 31 4.40 -5.39 3.42
N GLY A 32 4.62 -5.04 4.67
CA GLY A 32 4.46 -3.68 5.19
C GLY A 32 5.75 -2.86 5.10
N LEU A 33 5.62 -1.62 4.63
CA LEU A 33 6.65 -0.59 4.78
C LEU A 33 6.25 0.33 5.94
N ILE A 34 7.03 0.33 7.00
CA ILE A 34 6.84 1.18 8.18
C ILE A 34 8.03 2.11 8.39
N GLY A 35 7.84 3.17 9.15
CA GLY A 35 8.89 4.15 9.43
C GLY A 35 8.31 5.55 9.62
N PRO A 36 9.10 6.50 10.14
CA PRO A 36 8.68 7.88 10.36
C PRO A 36 8.24 8.58 9.08
N ASN A 37 7.56 9.73 9.24
CA ASN A 37 7.24 10.60 8.12
C ASN A 37 8.54 11.08 7.45
N GLY A 38 8.55 11.09 6.11
CA GLY A 38 9.74 11.47 5.35
C GLY A 38 10.81 10.38 5.21
N SER A 39 10.60 9.17 5.75
CA SER A 39 11.58 8.07 5.62
C SER A 39 11.72 7.48 4.21
N GLY A 40 10.88 7.88 3.25
CA GLY A 40 10.98 7.43 1.85
C GLY A 40 9.96 6.38 1.42
N LYS A 41 9.05 5.91 2.31
CA LYS A 41 8.05 4.86 2.00
C LYS A 41 7.27 5.10 0.71
N SER A 42 6.60 6.25 0.61
CA SER A 42 5.82 6.60 -0.59
C SER A 42 6.70 6.72 -1.85
N SER A 43 7.96 7.16 -1.72
CA SER A 43 8.88 7.23 -2.85
C SER A 43 9.26 5.85 -3.37
N VAL A 44 9.49 4.88 -2.47
CA VAL A 44 9.69 3.48 -2.84
C VAL A 44 8.45 2.94 -3.55
N LEU A 45 7.26 3.06 -2.96
CA LEU A 45 6.01 2.58 -3.54
C LEU A 45 5.76 3.20 -4.93
N ARG A 46 5.93 4.53 -5.07
CA ARG A 46 5.76 5.24 -6.35
C ARG A 46 6.71 4.73 -7.44
N THR A 47 7.88 4.25 -7.07
CA THR A 47 8.80 3.62 -8.02
C THR A 47 8.30 2.23 -8.42
N VAL A 48 7.77 1.44 -7.48
CA VAL A 48 7.24 0.10 -7.76
C VAL A 48 6.08 0.16 -8.76
N TYR A 49 5.15 1.11 -8.63
CA TYR A 49 4.07 1.25 -9.63
C TYR A 49 4.41 2.25 -10.76
N ARG A 50 5.71 2.57 -10.93
CA ARG A 50 6.26 3.35 -12.07
C ARG A 50 5.69 4.77 -12.22
N HIS A 51 5.18 5.34 -11.15
CA HIS A 51 4.84 6.77 -11.10
C HIS A 51 6.09 7.63 -10.97
N LEU A 52 7.15 7.09 -10.38
CA LEU A 52 8.43 7.74 -10.19
C LEU A 52 9.54 6.92 -10.83
N ARG A 53 10.43 7.57 -11.59
CA ARG A 53 11.62 6.93 -12.14
C ARG A 53 12.75 6.99 -11.10
N PRO A 54 13.40 5.87 -10.76
CA PRO A 54 14.52 5.88 -9.83
C PRO A 54 15.75 6.54 -10.47
N ALA A 55 16.61 7.12 -9.63
CA ALA A 55 17.93 7.60 -10.05
C ALA A 55 18.90 6.43 -10.34
N SER A 56 18.79 5.34 -9.58
CA SER A 56 19.46 4.06 -9.82
C SER A 56 18.74 2.93 -9.10
N GLY A 57 19.17 1.68 -9.34
CA GLY A 57 18.51 0.48 -8.86
C GLY A 57 17.36 0.06 -9.79
N ARG A 58 16.67 -1.00 -9.42
CA ARG A 58 15.61 -1.59 -10.26
C ARG A 58 14.50 -2.23 -9.43
N VAL A 59 13.36 -2.43 -10.06
CA VAL A 59 12.22 -3.17 -9.51
C VAL A 59 11.96 -4.36 -10.41
N LEU A 60 12.01 -5.56 -9.84
CA LEU A 60 11.81 -6.80 -10.56
C LEU A 60 10.46 -7.42 -10.20
N LEU A 61 9.79 -7.99 -11.19
CA LEU A 61 8.60 -8.80 -11.05
C LEU A 61 8.93 -10.22 -11.52
N ASP A 62 9.00 -11.19 -10.61
CA ASP A 62 9.51 -12.55 -10.88
C ASP A 62 10.81 -12.52 -11.70
N GLY A 63 11.77 -11.66 -11.30
CA GLY A 63 13.06 -11.50 -11.97
C GLY A 63 13.06 -10.64 -13.24
N THR A 64 11.89 -10.21 -13.74
CA THR A 64 11.79 -9.33 -14.91
C THR A 64 11.80 -7.86 -14.46
N ASP A 65 12.72 -7.06 -14.99
CA ASP A 65 12.76 -5.62 -14.68
C ASP A 65 11.50 -4.93 -15.22
N LEU A 66 10.74 -4.33 -14.31
CA LEU A 66 9.50 -3.61 -14.65
C LEU A 66 9.74 -2.46 -15.64
N ALA A 67 10.94 -1.86 -15.65
CA ALA A 67 11.28 -0.78 -16.58
C ALA A 67 11.31 -1.24 -18.04
N THR A 68 11.55 -2.53 -18.30
CA THR A 68 11.59 -3.11 -19.65
C THR A 68 10.19 -3.41 -20.22
N LEU A 69 9.17 -3.46 -19.37
CA LEU A 69 7.79 -3.70 -19.79
C LEU A 69 7.17 -2.42 -20.34
N SER A 70 6.27 -2.55 -21.31
CA SER A 70 5.43 -1.42 -21.70
C SER A 70 4.55 -0.95 -20.53
N PRO A 71 4.15 0.33 -20.46
CA PRO A 71 3.27 0.83 -19.39
C PRO A 71 2.00 0.01 -19.24
N ALA A 72 1.32 -0.34 -20.32
CA ALA A 72 0.11 -1.17 -20.28
C ALA A 72 0.38 -2.58 -19.74
N ARG A 73 1.52 -3.20 -20.12
CA ARG A 73 1.88 -4.52 -19.61
C ARG A 73 2.23 -4.49 -18.13
N SER A 74 3.02 -3.50 -17.69
CA SER A 74 3.31 -3.31 -16.27
C SER A 74 2.03 -3.08 -15.46
N ALA A 75 1.11 -2.24 -15.96
CA ALA A 75 -0.16 -1.96 -15.30
C ALA A 75 -1.13 -3.17 -15.26
N ARG A 76 -0.94 -4.22 -16.03
CA ARG A 76 -1.71 -5.47 -15.88
C ARG A 76 -1.24 -6.31 -14.71
N HIS A 77 0.02 -6.17 -14.32
CA HIS A 77 0.62 -6.94 -13.23
C HIS A 77 0.61 -6.19 -11.90
N VAL A 78 0.81 -4.86 -11.93
CA VAL A 78 0.92 -4.05 -10.73
C VAL A 78 -0.17 -2.99 -10.70
N ALA A 79 -1.04 -3.05 -9.71
CA ALA A 79 -2.05 -2.02 -9.47
C ALA A 79 -1.72 -1.23 -8.21
N ALA A 80 -2.00 0.07 -8.24
CA ALA A 80 -1.70 0.96 -7.12
C ALA A 80 -2.96 1.65 -6.58
N LEU A 81 -3.01 1.74 -5.26
CA LEU A 81 -3.86 2.66 -4.53
C LEU A 81 -2.96 3.75 -3.93
N PRO A 82 -2.75 4.87 -4.64
CA PRO A 82 -1.92 5.96 -4.15
C PRO A 82 -2.63 6.70 -3.01
N GLN A 83 -1.86 7.38 -2.18
CA GLN A 83 -2.41 8.31 -1.20
C GLN A 83 -3.27 9.36 -1.94
N GLU A 84 -4.53 9.49 -1.54
CA GLU A 84 -5.48 10.34 -2.24
C GLU A 84 -5.07 11.82 -2.21
N ARG A 85 -5.07 12.42 -3.41
CA ARG A 85 -5.26 13.86 -3.55
C ARG A 85 -6.62 14.03 -4.22
N GLY A 86 -7.59 14.52 -3.47
CA GLY A 86 -8.98 14.64 -3.90
C GLY A 86 -9.10 15.25 -5.30
N GLY A 87 -9.80 14.55 -6.17
CA GLY A 87 -10.31 15.07 -7.43
C GLY A 87 -11.84 15.02 -7.35
N ASP A 88 -12.49 16.14 -7.49
CA ASP A 88 -13.94 16.21 -7.66
C ASP A 88 -14.28 15.75 -9.08
N PHE A 89 -14.40 14.44 -9.25
CA PHE A 89 -14.91 13.89 -10.50
C PHE A 89 -16.42 13.71 -10.38
N GLU A 90 -17.18 14.23 -11.34
CA GLU A 90 -18.62 13.98 -11.51
C GLU A 90 -18.88 12.56 -12.07
N LEU A 91 -18.14 11.56 -11.58
CA LEU A 91 -18.23 10.17 -12.01
C LEU A 91 -19.06 9.36 -11.02
N THR A 92 -19.79 8.39 -11.55
CA THR A 92 -20.43 7.38 -10.73
C THR A 92 -19.42 6.41 -10.14
N VAL A 93 -19.77 5.74 -9.05
CA VAL A 93 -18.97 4.68 -8.43
C VAL A 93 -18.55 3.61 -9.44
N ARG A 94 -19.47 3.18 -10.31
CA ARG A 94 -19.18 2.20 -11.37
C ARG A 94 -18.12 2.70 -12.35
N GLU A 95 -18.24 3.94 -12.80
CA GLU A 95 -17.28 4.54 -13.73
C GLU A 95 -15.89 4.66 -13.12
N VAL A 96 -15.79 5.04 -11.84
CA VAL A 96 -14.50 5.06 -11.12
C VAL A 96 -13.87 3.67 -11.08
N VAL A 97 -14.65 2.62 -10.77
CA VAL A 97 -14.12 1.24 -10.73
C VAL A 97 -13.76 0.75 -12.14
N ALA A 98 -14.54 1.11 -13.16
CA ALA A 98 -14.28 0.76 -14.56
C ALA A 98 -12.95 1.33 -15.09
N MET A 99 -12.42 2.42 -14.50
CA MET A 99 -11.08 2.93 -14.81
C MET A 99 -9.99 1.88 -14.53
N GLY A 100 -10.20 0.94 -13.60
CA GLY A 100 -9.30 -0.19 -13.37
C GLY A 100 -9.08 -1.07 -14.61
N ARG A 101 -10.03 -1.08 -15.55
CA ARG A 101 -9.93 -1.86 -16.79
C ARG A 101 -9.14 -1.16 -17.90
N THR A 102 -8.69 0.07 -17.69
CA THR A 102 -7.94 0.85 -18.70
C THR A 102 -6.74 0.11 -19.31
N PRO A 103 -5.92 -0.68 -18.58
CA PRO A 103 -4.77 -1.39 -19.16
C PRO A 103 -5.15 -2.48 -20.17
N TYR A 104 -6.41 -2.89 -20.21
CA TYR A 104 -6.92 -3.94 -21.10
C TYR A 104 -7.67 -3.39 -22.30
N LYS A 105 -8.07 -2.11 -22.26
CA LYS A 105 -8.85 -1.48 -23.33
C LYS A 105 -7.97 -1.13 -24.53
N ARG A 106 -8.49 -1.34 -25.73
CA ARG A 106 -7.94 -0.76 -26.93
C ARG A 106 -8.37 0.71 -27.02
N ALA A 107 -7.58 1.54 -27.70
CA ALA A 107 -7.96 2.93 -27.92
C ALA A 107 -9.37 3.00 -28.54
N PHE A 108 -10.23 3.82 -27.95
CA PHE A 108 -11.63 4.03 -28.37
C PHE A 108 -12.56 2.81 -28.24
N ALA A 109 -12.14 1.71 -27.60
CA ALA A 109 -13.06 0.60 -27.30
C ALA A 109 -13.93 0.95 -26.09
N GLY A 110 -15.23 0.72 -26.22
CA GLY A 110 -16.19 0.78 -25.12
C GLY A 110 -15.93 -0.31 -24.08
N GLU A 111 -16.76 -0.34 -23.05
CA GLU A 111 -16.79 -1.38 -22.04
C GLU A 111 -17.50 -2.63 -22.62
N ASP A 112 -16.83 -3.77 -22.56
CA ASP A 112 -17.43 -5.04 -22.95
C ASP A 112 -18.16 -5.74 -21.79
N ASP A 113 -18.85 -6.87 -22.05
CA ASP A 113 -19.57 -7.60 -21.03
C ASP A 113 -18.64 -8.21 -19.96
N GLY A 114 -17.42 -8.60 -20.35
CA GLY A 114 -16.41 -9.13 -19.45
C GLY A 114 -15.92 -8.06 -18.47
N ASP A 115 -15.63 -6.87 -18.96
CA ASP A 115 -15.26 -5.72 -18.12
C ASP A 115 -16.38 -5.36 -17.13
N ARG A 116 -17.65 -5.38 -17.60
CA ARG A 116 -18.81 -5.12 -16.73
C ARG A 116 -18.92 -6.14 -15.59
N ALA A 117 -18.69 -7.42 -15.88
CA ALA A 117 -18.72 -8.48 -14.88
C ALA A 117 -17.60 -8.30 -13.83
N ILE A 118 -16.37 -7.98 -14.27
CA ILE A 118 -15.23 -7.73 -13.38
C ILE A 118 -15.49 -6.52 -12.47
N VAL A 119 -16.04 -5.45 -13.03
CA VAL A 119 -16.39 -4.23 -12.25
C VAL A 119 -17.46 -4.53 -11.20
N ALA A 120 -18.48 -5.33 -11.57
CA ALA A 120 -19.53 -5.74 -10.64
C ALA A 120 -18.98 -6.62 -9.50
N ASP A 121 -18.13 -7.61 -9.80
CA ASP A 121 -17.45 -8.44 -8.82
C ASP A 121 -16.55 -7.63 -7.89
N ALA A 122 -15.76 -6.70 -8.43
CA ALA A 122 -14.92 -5.82 -7.63
C ALA A 122 -15.74 -4.95 -6.65
N LEU A 123 -16.87 -4.42 -7.09
CA LEU A 123 -17.79 -3.67 -6.23
C LEU A 123 -18.42 -4.54 -5.14
N ASP A 124 -18.76 -5.79 -5.47
CA ASP A 124 -19.34 -6.73 -4.50
C ASP A 124 -18.32 -7.08 -3.41
N ARG A 125 -17.08 -7.39 -3.77
CA ARG A 125 -15.99 -7.70 -2.84
C ARG A 125 -15.76 -6.62 -1.78
N VAL A 126 -15.98 -5.36 -2.12
CA VAL A 126 -15.81 -4.23 -1.18
C VAL A 126 -17.14 -3.78 -0.55
N GLY A 127 -18.23 -4.50 -0.79
CA GLY A 127 -19.57 -4.19 -0.24
C GLY A 127 -20.21 -2.92 -0.84
N MET A 128 -19.80 -2.52 -2.07
CA MET A 128 -20.29 -1.30 -2.72
C MET A 128 -21.21 -1.55 -3.92
N ALA A 129 -21.64 -2.79 -4.16
CA ALA A 129 -22.46 -3.18 -5.31
C ALA A 129 -23.74 -2.31 -5.48
N ARG A 130 -24.43 -1.99 -4.37
CA ARG A 130 -25.65 -1.20 -4.38
C ARG A 130 -25.44 0.30 -4.65
N HIS A 131 -24.20 0.76 -4.63
CA HIS A 131 -23.85 2.17 -4.79
C HIS A 131 -23.34 2.50 -6.20
N GLY A 132 -23.36 1.55 -7.15
CA GLY A 132 -22.76 1.67 -8.47
C GLY A 132 -23.16 2.90 -9.29
N THR A 133 -24.42 3.37 -9.16
CA THR A 133 -24.95 4.56 -9.86
C THR A 133 -24.83 5.85 -9.07
N ARG A 134 -24.37 5.79 -7.81
CA ARG A 134 -24.21 6.96 -6.95
C ARG A 134 -23.00 7.77 -7.40
N ALA A 135 -23.07 9.10 -7.30
CA ALA A 135 -21.93 9.97 -7.55
C ALA A 135 -20.79 9.67 -6.56
N PHE A 136 -19.57 9.52 -7.06
CA PHE A 136 -18.38 9.26 -6.22
C PHE A 136 -18.14 10.39 -5.22
N SER A 137 -18.38 11.64 -5.62
CA SER A 137 -18.27 12.83 -4.76
C SER A 137 -19.22 12.83 -3.56
N ALA A 138 -20.36 12.11 -3.64
CA ALA A 138 -21.34 12.01 -2.57
C ALA A 138 -21.06 10.91 -1.53
N LEU A 139 -19.92 10.20 -1.65
CA LEU A 139 -19.52 9.13 -0.74
C LEU A 139 -18.80 9.69 0.49
N SER A 140 -18.93 8.98 1.63
CA SER A 140 -18.07 9.18 2.80
C SER A 140 -16.61 8.80 2.49
N GLY A 141 -15.65 9.24 3.31
CA GLY A 141 -14.25 8.89 3.15
C GLY A 141 -14.01 7.37 3.09
N GLY A 142 -14.62 6.61 4.01
CA GLY A 142 -14.50 5.15 4.02
C GLY A 142 -15.15 4.47 2.80
N GLU A 143 -16.29 4.98 2.31
CA GLU A 143 -16.92 4.48 1.08
C GLU A 143 -16.03 4.79 -0.14
N ARG A 144 -15.44 6.01 -0.22
CA ARG A 144 -14.50 6.38 -1.29
C ARG A 144 -13.31 5.45 -1.32
N GLN A 145 -12.71 5.18 -0.15
CA GLN A 145 -11.54 4.29 -0.06
C GLN A 145 -11.86 2.87 -0.52
N ARG A 146 -13.05 2.33 -0.17
CA ARG A 146 -13.50 1.03 -0.69
C ARG A 146 -13.69 1.04 -2.20
N VAL A 147 -14.25 2.11 -2.77
CA VAL A 147 -14.41 2.23 -4.24
C VAL A 147 -13.06 2.30 -4.94
N LEU A 148 -12.08 3.01 -4.38
CA LEU A 148 -10.73 3.06 -4.93
C LEU A 148 -10.00 1.72 -4.82
N LEU A 149 -10.21 0.98 -3.72
CA LEU A 149 -9.75 -0.41 -3.63
C LEU A 149 -10.44 -1.28 -4.68
N ALA A 150 -11.76 -1.16 -4.89
CA ALA A 150 -12.47 -1.88 -5.96
C ALA A 150 -11.89 -1.57 -7.34
N ARG A 151 -11.55 -0.30 -7.63
CA ARG A 151 -10.87 0.08 -8.87
C ARG A 151 -9.53 -0.64 -9.03
N THR A 152 -8.76 -0.73 -7.94
CA THR A 152 -7.48 -1.43 -7.92
C THR A 152 -7.66 -2.94 -8.15
N LEU A 153 -8.69 -3.54 -7.54
CA LEU A 153 -9.05 -4.95 -7.72
C LEU A 153 -9.60 -5.24 -9.12
N ALA A 154 -10.38 -4.33 -9.70
CA ALA A 154 -10.91 -4.46 -11.06
C ALA A 154 -9.80 -4.49 -12.13
N GLN A 155 -8.62 -3.97 -11.83
CA GLN A 155 -7.44 -4.11 -12.68
C GLN A 155 -6.94 -5.56 -12.74
N ASP A 156 -7.36 -6.43 -11.84
CA ASP A 156 -6.99 -7.85 -11.71
C ASP A 156 -5.46 -8.07 -11.69
N PRO A 157 -4.73 -7.37 -10.80
CA PRO A 157 -3.27 -7.40 -10.78
C PRO A 157 -2.72 -8.62 -10.06
N ASP A 158 -1.47 -8.98 -10.34
CA ASP A 158 -0.70 -9.95 -9.56
C ASP A 158 -0.19 -9.36 -8.24
N VAL A 159 0.08 -8.06 -8.24
CA VAL A 159 0.65 -7.31 -7.10
C VAL A 159 -0.17 -6.06 -6.83
N LEU A 160 -0.53 -5.88 -5.56
CA LEU A 160 -1.16 -4.67 -5.03
C LEU A 160 -0.12 -3.78 -4.36
N VAL A 161 -0.13 -2.48 -4.67
CA VAL A 161 0.72 -1.48 -4.02
C VAL A 161 -0.17 -0.42 -3.40
N LEU A 162 -0.13 -0.28 -2.07
CA LEU A 162 -1.06 0.56 -1.33
C LEU A 162 -0.27 1.59 -0.50
N ASP A 163 -0.47 2.86 -0.77
CA ASP A 163 0.19 3.96 -0.05
C ASP A 163 -0.75 4.55 0.99
N GLU A 164 -0.55 4.18 2.26
CA GLU A 164 -1.33 4.63 3.42
C GLU A 164 -2.86 4.43 3.26
N PRO A 165 -3.32 3.22 2.94
CA PRO A 165 -4.72 2.98 2.59
C PRO A 165 -5.71 3.21 3.74
N THR A 166 -5.23 3.25 4.98
CA THR A 166 -6.06 3.43 6.20
C THR A 166 -6.15 4.87 6.68
N ASN A 167 -5.46 5.81 6.03
CA ASN A 167 -5.48 7.21 6.45
C ASN A 167 -6.87 7.82 6.34
N HIS A 168 -7.21 8.64 7.33
CA HIS A 168 -8.50 9.35 7.43
C HIS A 168 -9.73 8.44 7.57
N LEU A 169 -9.53 7.13 7.81
CA LEU A 169 -10.60 6.20 8.10
C LEU A 169 -10.85 6.12 9.61
N ASP A 170 -12.10 5.98 10.02
CA ASP A 170 -12.42 5.58 11.38
C ASP A 170 -12.02 4.12 11.64
N VAL A 171 -11.95 3.73 12.92
CA VAL A 171 -11.47 2.41 13.35
C VAL A 171 -12.22 1.27 12.67
N ARG A 172 -13.54 1.38 12.51
CA ARG A 172 -14.34 0.34 11.86
C ARG A 172 -13.93 0.14 10.41
N HIS A 173 -13.83 1.23 9.64
CA HIS A 173 -13.44 1.18 8.24
C HIS A 173 -11.99 0.72 8.04
N GLN A 174 -11.08 1.06 8.98
CA GLN A 174 -9.71 0.54 8.97
C GLN A 174 -9.69 -0.98 9.10
N VAL A 175 -10.40 -1.53 10.09
CA VAL A 175 -10.49 -2.98 10.32
C VAL A 175 -11.09 -3.69 9.11
N GLU A 176 -12.21 -3.17 8.57
CA GLU A 176 -12.87 -3.73 7.38
C GLU A 176 -11.92 -3.73 6.16
N LEU A 177 -11.19 -2.64 5.92
CA LEU A 177 -10.24 -2.53 4.81
C LEU A 177 -9.08 -3.53 4.93
N LEU A 178 -8.47 -3.64 6.11
CA LEU A 178 -7.37 -4.58 6.36
C LEU A 178 -7.82 -6.03 6.23
N ALA A 179 -9.02 -6.37 6.70
CA ALA A 179 -9.61 -7.69 6.51
C ALA A 179 -9.86 -7.99 5.02
N LEU A 180 -10.35 -7.01 4.25
CA LEU A 180 -10.51 -7.14 2.79
C LEU A 180 -9.17 -7.39 2.10
N LEU A 181 -8.09 -6.71 2.50
CA LEU A 181 -6.76 -6.93 1.92
C LEU A 181 -6.27 -8.36 2.19
N ARG A 182 -6.41 -8.84 3.41
CA ARG A 182 -6.04 -10.24 3.75
C ARG A 182 -6.81 -11.27 2.92
N ALA A 183 -8.09 -11.05 2.71
CA ALA A 183 -8.96 -11.95 1.94
C ALA A 183 -8.60 -12.03 0.44
N GLN A 184 -7.80 -11.09 -0.09
CA GLN A 184 -7.42 -11.12 -1.51
C GLN A 184 -6.36 -12.18 -1.82
N HIS A 185 -5.57 -12.63 -0.84
CA HIS A 185 -4.46 -13.58 -1.04
C HIS A 185 -3.50 -13.20 -2.18
N ARG A 186 -3.33 -11.88 -2.42
CA ARG A 186 -2.45 -11.34 -3.45
C ARG A 186 -1.17 -10.81 -2.83
N THR A 187 -0.07 -10.87 -3.58
CA THR A 187 1.15 -10.18 -3.18
C THR A 187 0.85 -8.70 -3.00
N THR A 188 1.10 -8.20 -1.80
CA THR A 188 0.74 -6.82 -1.45
C THR A 188 1.92 -6.11 -0.82
N LEU A 189 2.26 -4.93 -1.33
CA LEU A 189 3.21 -4.01 -0.71
C LEU A 189 2.43 -2.80 -0.19
N VAL A 190 2.43 -2.57 1.12
CA VAL A 190 1.61 -1.55 1.75
C VAL A 190 2.43 -0.67 2.69
N SER A 191 2.28 0.66 2.61
CA SER A 191 2.78 1.55 3.66
C SER A 191 1.72 1.73 4.74
N LEU A 192 2.15 1.65 5.99
CA LEU A 192 1.28 1.84 7.15
C LEU A 192 1.97 2.76 8.17
N HIS A 193 1.19 3.63 8.82
CA HIS A 193 1.66 4.47 9.93
C HIS A 193 1.40 3.82 11.28
N ASP A 194 0.29 3.11 11.41
CA ASP A 194 -0.09 2.44 12.65
C ASP A 194 0.65 1.11 12.77
N LEU A 195 1.52 1.01 13.80
CA LEU A 195 2.31 -0.19 14.06
C LEU A 195 1.45 -1.38 14.48
N ASN A 196 0.31 -1.14 15.15
CA ASN A 196 -0.62 -2.19 15.52
C ASN A 196 -1.36 -2.73 14.31
N ALA A 197 -1.77 -1.85 13.39
CA ALA A 197 -2.32 -2.26 12.10
C ALA A 197 -1.30 -3.06 11.29
N ALA A 198 -0.04 -2.62 11.24
CA ALA A 198 1.04 -3.33 10.55
C ALA A 198 1.29 -4.72 11.18
N ALA A 199 1.32 -4.81 12.52
CA ALA A 199 1.49 -6.07 13.24
C ALA A 199 0.38 -7.07 12.95
N SER A 200 -0.87 -6.59 12.79
CA SER A 200 -2.05 -7.45 12.63
C SER A 200 -2.25 -7.96 11.21
N VAL A 201 -1.77 -7.23 10.19
CA VAL A 201 -2.10 -7.54 8.79
C VAL A 201 -0.91 -8.00 7.96
N CYS A 202 0.32 -7.58 8.30
CA CYS A 202 1.49 -7.89 7.50
C CYS A 202 2.13 -9.22 7.90
N ASP A 203 2.56 -9.98 6.90
CA ASP A 203 3.36 -11.20 7.10
C ASP A 203 4.85 -10.84 7.29
N ARG A 204 5.27 -9.73 6.68
CA ARG A 204 6.63 -9.18 6.73
C ARG A 204 6.61 -7.66 6.86
N LEU A 205 7.61 -7.13 7.54
CA LEU A 205 7.83 -5.68 7.66
C LEU A 205 9.23 -5.32 7.17
N HIS A 206 9.32 -4.18 6.46
CA HIS A 206 10.56 -3.48 6.20
C HIS A 206 10.47 -2.11 6.88
N VAL A 207 11.43 -1.80 7.73
CA VAL A 207 11.47 -0.54 8.48
C VAL A 207 12.38 0.44 7.77
N LEU A 208 11.82 1.56 7.33
CA LEU A 208 12.56 2.62 6.68
C LEU A 208 12.86 3.76 7.65
N ARG A 209 14.14 4.22 7.67
CA ARG A 209 14.58 5.42 8.36
C ARG A 209 15.56 6.18 7.47
N ALA A 210 15.34 7.48 7.27
CA ALA A 210 16.22 8.35 6.47
C ALA A 210 16.58 7.80 5.07
N GLY A 211 15.65 7.12 4.42
CA GLY A 211 15.83 6.58 3.07
C GLY A 211 16.49 5.21 3.00
N GLU A 212 16.75 4.55 4.12
CA GLU A 212 17.38 3.23 4.20
C GLU A 212 16.49 2.21 4.91
N VAL A 213 16.62 0.92 4.58
CA VAL A 213 15.99 -0.17 5.33
C VAL A 213 16.89 -0.53 6.52
N VAL A 214 16.40 -0.28 7.73
CA VAL A 214 17.15 -0.53 8.97
C VAL A 214 16.79 -1.84 9.66
N ALA A 215 15.65 -2.43 9.33
CA ALA A 215 15.24 -3.76 9.80
C ALA A 215 14.26 -4.41 8.81
N SER A 216 14.28 -5.74 8.74
CA SER A 216 13.36 -6.55 7.95
C SER A 216 13.12 -7.89 8.65
N GLY A 217 11.86 -8.35 8.65
CA GLY A 217 11.48 -9.61 9.28
C GLY A 217 9.97 -9.73 9.47
N THR A 218 9.55 -10.73 10.20
CA THR A 218 8.15 -10.86 10.65
C THR A 218 7.81 -9.78 11.69
N PRO A 219 6.54 -9.43 11.88
CA PRO A 219 6.16 -8.43 12.88
C PRO A 219 6.74 -8.68 14.28
N PRO A 220 6.75 -9.93 14.85
CA PRO A 220 7.37 -10.18 16.16
C PRO A 220 8.89 -9.97 16.19
N GLU A 221 9.59 -10.24 15.07
CA GLU A 221 11.05 -10.05 14.99
C GLU A 221 11.42 -8.57 14.89
N VAL A 222 10.61 -7.78 14.22
CA VAL A 222 10.89 -6.38 13.91
C VAL A 222 10.37 -5.43 15.00
N LEU A 223 9.13 -5.62 15.46
CA LEU A 223 8.46 -4.71 16.38
C LEU A 223 8.92 -4.94 17.84
N THR A 224 10.18 -4.61 18.11
CA THR A 224 10.76 -4.68 19.47
C THR A 224 10.74 -3.30 20.13
N PRO A 225 10.68 -3.21 21.48
CA PRO A 225 10.76 -1.94 22.22
C PRO A 225 12.00 -1.12 21.84
N ALA A 226 13.14 -1.79 21.62
CA ALA A 226 14.40 -1.16 21.27
C ALA A 226 14.34 -0.50 19.88
N LEU A 227 13.82 -1.22 18.86
CA LEU A 227 13.68 -0.68 17.50
C LEU A 227 12.65 0.45 17.46
N ILE A 228 11.54 0.31 18.19
CA ILE A 228 10.51 1.36 18.27
C ILE A 228 11.09 2.65 18.87
N ALA A 229 11.88 2.54 19.94
CA ALA A 229 12.55 3.69 20.54
C ALA A 229 13.58 4.32 19.59
N ASP A 230 14.41 3.50 18.91
CA ASP A 230 15.46 3.99 17.99
C ASP A 230 14.87 4.66 16.73
N VAL A 231 13.87 4.04 16.10
CA VAL A 231 13.35 4.49 14.81
C VAL A 231 12.26 5.56 14.95
N PHE A 232 11.35 5.38 15.90
CA PHE A 232 10.17 6.26 16.05
C PHE A 232 10.34 7.27 17.19
N GLY A 233 11.39 7.13 18.03
CA GLY A 233 11.66 8.06 19.12
C GLY A 233 10.66 7.96 20.27
N VAL A 234 9.94 6.86 20.42
CA VAL A 234 8.90 6.68 21.44
C VAL A 234 9.17 5.44 22.29
N ARG A 235 8.84 5.52 23.59
CA ARG A 235 8.88 4.35 24.47
C ARG A 235 7.62 3.53 24.32
N ALA A 236 7.77 2.22 24.21
CA ALA A 236 6.66 1.30 24.10
C ALA A 236 6.98 -0.04 24.77
N ALA A 237 5.94 -0.72 25.25
CA ALA A 237 5.98 -2.13 25.56
C ALA A 237 5.37 -2.89 24.37
N VAL A 238 5.88 -4.09 24.09
CA VAL A 238 5.30 -5.00 23.09
C VAL A 238 4.81 -6.23 23.86
N ILE A 239 3.51 -6.49 23.75
CA ILE A 239 2.83 -7.60 24.43
C ILE A 239 2.05 -8.42 23.40
N GLY A 240 1.64 -9.64 23.76
CA GLY A 240 0.74 -10.41 22.89
C GLY A 240 -0.67 -9.84 22.92
N HIS A 241 -1.26 -9.65 21.74
CA HIS A 241 -2.64 -9.22 21.63
C HIS A 241 -3.59 -10.28 22.22
N PRO A 242 -4.49 -9.94 23.15
CA PRO A 242 -5.27 -10.93 23.92
C PRO A 242 -6.22 -11.78 23.09
N LEU A 243 -6.60 -11.31 21.87
CA LEU A 243 -7.52 -12.04 20.99
C LEU A 243 -6.80 -12.82 19.89
N THR A 244 -5.64 -12.34 19.38
CA THR A 244 -4.98 -12.91 18.20
C THR A 244 -3.59 -13.47 18.49
N GLY A 245 -2.94 -13.02 19.56
CA GLY A 245 -1.55 -13.37 19.89
C GLY A 245 -0.50 -12.51 19.15
N ASP A 246 -0.90 -11.73 18.15
CA ASP A 246 -0.01 -10.84 17.41
C ASP A 246 0.65 -9.79 18.31
N PRO A 247 1.78 -9.17 17.91
CA PRO A 247 2.37 -8.07 18.67
C PRO A 247 1.39 -6.89 18.82
N LEU A 248 1.18 -6.47 20.06
CA LEU A 248 0.43 -5.27 20.42
C LEU A 248 1.39 -4.24 21.03
N ILE A 249 1.50 -3.09 20.41
CA ILE A 249 2.38 -2.02 20.84
C ILE A 249 1.59 -1.07 21.76
N ALA A 250 1.98 -1.05 23.03
CA ALA A 250 1.46 -0.15 24.05
C ALA A 250 2.45 1.03 24.23
N PHE A 251 2.09 2.20 23.72
CA PHE A 251 2.93 3.41 23.78
C PHE A 251 2.89 4.04 25.17
N ASP A 252 4.04 4.50 25.64
CA ASP A 252 4.16 5.32 26.86
C ASP A 252 3.92 6.79 26.51
N HIS A 253 2.72 7.28 26.76
CA HIS A 253 2.35 8.69 26.51
C HIS A 253 2.85 9.65 27.60
N THR A 254 3.49 9.15 28.65
CA THR A 254 3.98 9.98 29.78
C THR A 254 5.47 10.32 29.66
N ALA A 255 6.21 9.58 28.85
CA ALA A 255 7.62 9.83 28.62
C ALA A 255 7.83 11.03 27.73
N THR A 256 8.61 12.01 28.20
CA THR A 256 9.12 13.10 27.35
C THR A 256 10.11 12.50 26.37
N VAL A 257 9.77 12.53 25.08
CA VAL A 257 10.65 12.03 24.01
C VAL A 257 11.75 13.06 23.78
N ALA A 258 13.01 12.68 23.97
CA ALA A 258 14.13 13.49 23.47
C ALA A 258 14.01 13.55 21.95
N ALA A 259 14.10 14.75 21.36
CA ALA A 259 14.07 14.89 19.90
C ALA A 259 15.13 13.95 19.28
N PRO A 260 14.79 13.25 18.16
CA PRO A 260 15.79 12.44 17.47
C PRO A 260 16.97 13.33 17.05
N PRO A 261 18.20 12.82 17.07
CA PRO A 261 19.36 13.57 16.59
C PRO A 261 19.15 13.99 15.13
N PRO A 262 19.68 15.15 14.73
CA PRO A 262 19.51 15.74 13.41
C PRO A 262 20.02 14.87 12.26
#